data_533b2788cfc7757a4910adb492abdca5
#
_entry.id   533b2788cfc7757a4910adb492abdca5
#
_cell.length_a   1.000
_cell.length_b   1.000
_cell.length_c   1.000
_cell.angle_alpha   90.00
_cell.angle_beta   90.00
_cell.angle_gamma   90.00
#
_symmetry.space_group_name_H-M   'P 1'
#
loop_
_entity.id
_entity.type
_entity.pdbx_description
1 polymer ?
#
loop_
_entity_poly.entity_id
_entity_poly.type
_entity_poly.pdbx_seq_one_letter_code
_entity_poly.pdbx_strand_id
1 'polypeptide(L)'
;MRLLKLRASSGFTLLELMIVVAIIGILAAVAYPSYRESVLRGNRAEGQSLLVEAAARQERFYAQNNAYVTDNANLVRLGVNEGRYADLYTLAVNQVANDGGYTLTATQLFNDADCGNLTLNARGDTGRSGSGRPLEECWR
;
A
#
# COMPACT_ATOMS: atom_id res chain seq x y z
N MET A 1 46.90 -46.50 23.51
CA MET A 1 45.47 -46.23 23.83
C MET A 1 45.36 -44.73 24.08
N ARG A 2 44.83 -43.95 23.07
CA ARG A 2 44.72 -42.49 23.14
C ARG A 2 43.33 -42.17 23.73
N LEU A 3 43.32 -41.65 24.95
CA LEU A 3 42.10 -41.18 25.61
C LEU A 3 41.63 -39.89 24.89
N LEU A 4 40.49 -39.95 24.19
CA LEU A 4 39.81 -38.79 23.63
C LEU A 4 39.24 -37.97 24.82
N LYS A 5 39.83 -36.79 25.03
CA LYS A 5 39.40 -35.80 26.02
C LYS A 5 38.12 -35.17 25.49
N LEU A 6 36.95 -35.62 26.00
CA LEU A 6 35.68 -34.97 25.75
C LEU A 6 35.71 -33.53 26.27
N ARG A 7 35.67 -32.55 25.35
CA ARG A 7 35.50 -31.15 25.72
C ARG A 7 34.09 -31.01 26.32
N ALA A 8 34.00 -30.63 27.57
CA ALA A 8 32.74 -30.22 28.18
C ALA A 8 32.22 -28.99 27.43
N SER A 9 31.04 -29.10 26.77
CA SER A 9 30.32 -27.96 26.22
C SER A 9 29.71 -27.20 27.41
N SER A 10 30.15 -25.95 27.63
CA SER A 10 29.50 -25.04 28.57
C SER A 10 28.13 -24.66 27.99
N GLY A 11 27.05 -24.95 28.72
CA GLY A 11 25.69 -24.50 28.40
C GLY A 11 25.54 -23.01 28.69
N PHE A 12 24.52 -22.38 28.06
CA PHE A 12 24.14 -20.99 28.33
C PHE A 12 23.67 -20.81 29.78
N THR A 13 24.04 -19.69 30.37
CA THR A 13 23.54 -19.31 31.69
C THR A 13 22.14 -18.67 31.56
N LEU A 14 21.31 -18.80 32.62
CA LEU A 14 19.98 -18.16 32.65
C LEU A 14 20.10 -16.64 32.54
N LEU A 15 21.12 -16.04 33.15
CA LEU A 15 21.40 -14.61 33.08
C LEU A 15 21.69 -14.15 31.65
N GLU A 16 22.51 -14.91 30.92
CA GLU A 16 22.85 -14.63 29.52
C GLU A 16 21.62 -14.66 28.62
N LEU A 17 20.73 -15.63 28.82
CA LEU A 17 19.45 -15.69 28.11
C LEU A 17 18.56 -14.48 28.42
N MET A 18 18.47 -14.05 29.70
CA MET A 18 17.68 -12.89 30.09
C MET A 18 18.19 -11.59 29.44
N ILE A 19 19.50 -11.39 29.39
CA ILE A 19 20.10 -10.22 28.73
C ILE A 19 19.80 -10.22 27.22
N VAL A 20 19.95 -11.37 26.57
CA VAL A 20 19.66 -11.49 25.12
C VAL A 20 18.20 -11.17 24.81
N VAL A 21 17.27 -11.72 25.57
CA VAL A 21 15.83 -11.44 25.38
C VAL A 21 15.49 -9.97 25.65
N ALA A 22 16.12 -9.34 26.65
CA ALA A 22 15.95 -7.92 26.92
C ALA A 22 16.42 -7.05 25.74
N ILE A 23 17.59 -7.36 25.17
CA ILE A 23 18.14 -6.62 24.02
C ILE A 23 17.23 -6.81 22.79
N ILE A 24 16.80 -8.04 22.50
CA ILE A 24 15.87 -8.32 21.38
C ILE A 24 14.56 -7.54 21.56
N GLY A 25 14.01 -7.51 22.79
CA GLY A 25 12.78 -6.76 23.10
C GLY A 25 12.92 -5.27 22.80
N ILE A 26 14.03 -4.65 23.17
CA ILE A 26 14.30 -3.22 22.90
C ILE A 26 14.44 -2.98 21.40
N LEU A 27 15.18 -3.81 20.68
CA LEU A 27 15.36 -3.67 19.23
C LEU A 27 14.04 -3.87 18.49
N ALA A 28 13.25 -4.84 18.87
CA ALA A 28 11.93 -5.10 18.28
C ALA A 28 10.97 -3.94 18.49
N ALA A 29 10.97 -3.28 19.65
CA ALA A 29 10.11 -2.13 19.94
C ALA A 29 10.35 -0.95 18.99
N VAL A 30 11.57 -0.76 18.50
CA VAL A 30 11.92 0.30 17.54
C VAL A 30 11.72 -0.17 16.08
N ALA A 31 12.10 -1.41 15.78
CA ALA A 31 12.06 -1.95 14.43
C ALA A 31 10.63 -2.19 13.93
N TYR A 32 9.73 -2.63 14.78
CA TYR A 32 8.36 -3.00 14.38
C TYR A 32 7.54 -1.82 13.79
N PRO A 33 7.45 -0.64 14.44
CA PRO A 33 6.70 0.49 13.86
C PRO A 33 7.31 0.99 12.55
N SER A 34 8.64 1.01 12.44
CA SER A 34 9.33 1.40 11.20
C SER A 34 9.05 0.43 10.05
N TYR A 35 9.02 -0.86 10.32
CA TYR A 35 8.67 -1.88 9.34
C TYR A 35 7.22 -1.71 8.83
N ARG A 36 6.26 -1.56 9.76
CA ARG A 36 4.85 -1.33 9.38
C ARG A 36 4.68 -0.12 8.48
N GLU A 37 5.32 0.99 8.80
CA GLU A 37 5.24 2.21 7.97
C GLU A 37 5.85 1.98 6.58
N SER A 38 6.93 1.22 6.47
CA SER A 38 7.53 0.87 5.18
C SER A 38 6.59 0.03 4.32
N VAL A 39 5.88 -0.92 4.93
CA VAL A 39 4.86 -1.74 4.24
C VAL A 39 3.70 -0.86 3.77
N LEU A 40 3.17 0.02 4.63
CA LEU A 40 2.07 0.92 4.25
C LEU A 40 2.46 1.85 3.09
N ARG A 41 3.68 2.39 3.09
CA ARG A 41 4.19 3.19 1.96
C ARG A 41 4.27 2.38 0.67
N GLY A 42 4.74 1.15 0.73
CA GLY A 42 4.75 0.24 -0.42
C GLY A 42 3.33 0.00 -0.97
N ASN A 43 2.38 -0.29 -0.09
CA ASN A 43 0.98 -0.49 -0.48
C ASN A 43 0.36 0.78 -1.10
N ARG A 44 0.64 1.98 -0.54
CA ARG A 44 0.17 3.25 -1.11
C ARG A 44 0.72 3.47 -2.53
N ALA A 45 2.00 3.13 -2.77
CA ALA A 45 2.59 3.22 -4.11
C ALA A 45 1.89 2.31 -5.13
N GLU A 46 1.45 1.12 -4.72
CA GLU A 46 0.64 0.25 -5.58
C GLU A 46 -0.74 0.87 -5.88
N GLY A 47 -1.40 1.51 -4.90
CA GLY A 47 -2.66 2.23 -5.12
C GLY A 47 -2.51 3.41 -6.07
N GLN A 48 -1.41 4.17 -5.94
CA GLN A 48 -1.08 5.24 -6.88
C GLN A 48 -0.85 4.70 -8.30
N SER A 49 -0.12 3.60 -8.42
CA SER A 49 0.13 2.93 -9.71
C SER A 49 -1.18 2.49 -10.38
N LEU A 50 -2.11 1.93 -9.61
CA LEU A 50 -3.44 1.55 -10.08
C LEU A 50 -4.21 2.77 -10.62
N LEU A 51 -4.24 3.87 -9.87
CA LEU A 51 -4.95 5.09 -10.28
C LEU A 51 -4.34 5.74 -11.52
N VAL A 52 -3.01 5.80 -11.60
CA VAL A 52 -2.30 6.34 -12.78
C VAL A 52 -2.52 5.46 -14.01
N GLU A 53 -2.46 4.13 -13.87
CA GLU A 53 -2.79 3.21 -14.95
C GLU A 53 -4.23 3.42 -15.43
N ALA A 54 -5.19 3.48 -14.51
CA ALA A 54 -6.59 3.67 -14.82
C ALA A 54 -6.84 5.02 -15.51
N ALA A 55 -6.20 6.11 -15.05
CA ALA A 55 -6.28 7.43 -15.67
C ALA A 55 -5.71 7.41 -17.11
N ALA A 56 -4.56 6.80 -17.34
CA ALA A 56 -4.00 6.67 -18.68
C ALA A 56 -4.93 5.88 -19.64
N ARG A 57 -5.65 4.88 -19.11
CA ARG A 57 -6.64 4.13 -19.89
C ARG A 57 -7.91 4.92 -20.13
N GLN A 58 -8.34 5.77 -19.22
CA GLN A 58 -9.43 6.72 -19.41
C GLN A 58 -9.12 7.69 -20.56
N GLU A 59 -7.92 8.25 -20.61
CA GLU A 59 -7.50 9.15 -21.71
C GLU A 59 -7.48 8.41 -23.06
N ARG A 60 -6.98 7.19 -23.10
CA ARG A 60 -7.01 6.37 -24.30
C ARG A 60 -8.44 6.05 -24.75
N PHE A 61 -9.31 5.72 -23.81
CA PHE A 61 -10.71 5.44 -24.06
C PHE A 61 -11.43 6.69 -24.61
N TYR A 62 -11.18 7.84 -24.02
CA TYR A 62 -11.71 9.12 -24.47
C TYR A 62 -11.27 9.46 -25.91
N ALA A 63 -10.00 9.24 -26.25
CA ALA A 63 -9.51 9.48 -27.60
C ALA A 63 -10.20 8.62 -28.67
N GLN A 64 -10.74 7.47 -28.31
CA GLN A 64 -11.43 6.54 -29.20
C GLN A 64 -12.95 6.75 -29.24
N ASN A 65 -13.54 7.14 -28.11
CA ASN A 65 -15.00 7.16 -27.91
C ASN A 65 -15.55 8.57 -27.68
N ASN A 66 -14.70 9.57 -27.54
CA ASN A 66 -15.04 10.96 -27.19
C ASN A 66 -15.89 11.08 -25.90
N ALA A 67 -15.71 10.13 -24.98
CA ALA A 67 -16.37 10.08 -23.69
C ALA A 67 -15.52 9.29 -22.70
N TYR A 68 -15.56 9.65 -21.41
CA TYR A 68 -14.96 8.89 -20.32
C TYR A 68 -15.90 7.77 -19.81
N VAL A 69 -15.34 6.76 -19.19
CA VAL A 69 -16.09 5.80 -18.39
C VAL A 69 -16.35 6.44 -17.02
N THR A 70 -17.62 6.61 -16.66
CA THR A 70 -18.03 7.34 -15.44
C THR A 70 -18.82 6.49 -14.46
N ASP A 71 -19.00 5.20 -14.75
CA ASP A 71 -19.70 4.25 -13.90
C ASP A 71 -18.94 2.92 -13.76
N ASN A 72 -19.13 2.24 -12.63
CA ASN A 72 -18.43 1.00 -12.31
C ASN A 72 -18.86 -0.18 -13.22
N ALA A 73 -20.05 -0.18 -13.77
CA ALA A 73 -20.54 -1.26 -14.65
C ALA A 73 -19.73 -1.30 -15.96
N ASN A 74 -19.23 -0.16 -16.41
CA ASN A 74 -18.41 -0.02 -17.60
C ASN A 74 -16.92 0.02 -17.33
N LEU A 75 -16.47 -0.05 -16.09
CA LEU A 75 -15.05 0.03 -15.71
C LEU A 75 -14.18 -1.04 -16.42
N VAL A 76 -14.74 -2.23 -16.63
CA VAL A 76 -14.07 -3.33 -17.37
C VAL A 76 -13.64 -2.91 -18.79
N ARG A 77 -14.29 -1.94 -19.42
CA ARG A 77 -13.97 -1.42 -20.76
C ARG A 77 -12.61 -0.72 -20.80
N LEU A 78 -12.13 -0.24 -19.67
CA LEU A 78 -10.79 0.33 -19.56
C LEU A 78 -9.69 -0.73 -19.67
N GLY A 79 -10.00 -2.00 -19.35
CA GLY A 79 -9.06 -3.11 -19.38
C GLY A 79 -7.91 -2.95 -18.39
N VAL A 80 -8.15 -2.29 -17.25
CA VAL A 80 -7.18 -2.23 -16.14
C VAL A 80 -6.94 -3.62 -15.60
N ASN A 81 -5.70 -3.99 -15.35
CA ASN A 81 -5.39 -5.29 -14.73
C ASN A 81 -5.61 -5.22 -13.21
N GLU A 82 -6.88 -5.20 -12.81
CA GLU A 82 -7.25 -5.15 -11.39
C GLU A 82 -6.72 -6.34 -10.59
N GLY A 83 -6.55 -7.52 -11.22
CA GLY A 83 -6.03 -8.72 -10.56
C GLY A 83 -4.63 -8.54 -9.96
N ARG A 84 -3.82 -7.64 -10.51
CA ARG A 84 -2.50 -7.28 -9.94
C ARG A 84 -2.62 -6.61 -8.57
N TYR A 85 -3.71 -5.88 -8.35
CA TYR A 85 -3.91 -5.04 -7.16
C TYR A 85 -4.97 -5.60 -6.21
N ALA A 86 -5.60 -6.75 -6.56
CA ALA A 86 -6.79 -7.29 -5.91
C ALA A 86 -6.64 -7.60 -4.41
N ASP A 87 -5.41 -7.87 -3.95
CA ASP A 87 -5.13 -8.10 -2.53
C ASP A 87 -4.98 -6.79 -1.72
N LEU A 88 -4.79 -5.68 -2.38
CA LEU A 88 -4.52 -4.38 -1.76
C LEU A 88 -5.61 -3.34 -1.99
N TYR A 89 -6.16 -3.29 -3.21
CA TYR A 89 -7.13 -2.26 -3.63
C TYR A 89 -8.22 -2.79 -4.54
N THR A 90 -9.40 -2.17 -4.42
CA THR A 90 -10.45 -2.24 -5.44
C THR A 90 -10.56 -0.88 -6.14
N LEU A 91 -10.73 -0.91 -7.47
CA LEU A 91 -10.88 0.29 -8.27
C LEU A 91 -12.37 0.63 -8.43
N ALA A 92 -12.73 1.89 -8.28
CA ALA A 92 -14.05 2.43 -8.60
C ALA A 92 -13.93 3.72 -9.40
N VAL A 93 -14.93 4.03 -10.19
CA VAL A 93 -15.06 5.28 -10.94
C VAL A 93 -16.43 5.90 -10.71
N ASN A 94 -16.45 7.20 -10.55
CA ASN A 94 -17.68 8.00 -10.53
C ASN A 94 -17.41 9.36 -11.18
N GLN A 95 -18.44 10.17 -11.33
CA GLN A 95 -18.35 11.54 -11.78
C GLN A 95 -18.83 12.49 -10.70
N VAL A 96 -18.04 13.53 -10.43
CA VAL A 96 -18.34 14.57 -9.44
C VAL A 96 -18.26 15.93 -10.12
N ALA A 97 -18.96 16.92 -9.59
CA ALA A 97 -18.88 18.27 -10.14
C ALA A 97 -17.44 18.79 -10.11
N ASN A 98 -17.01 19.35 -11.25
CA ASN A 98 -15.66 19.95 -11.45
C ASN A 98 -14.49 18.96 -11.38
N ASP A 99 -14.68 17.66 -11.58
CA ASP A 99 -13.60 16.66 -11.60
C ASP A 99 -12.90 16.51 -12.95
N GLY A 100 -13.38 17.21 -13.98
CA GLY A 100 -12.85 17.15 -15.33
C GLY A 100 -13.44 16.02 -16.18
N GLY A 101 -14.34 15.21 -15.62
CA GLY A 101 -15.06 14.17 -16.36
C GLY A 101 -15.12 12.81 -15.63
N TYR A 102 -14.20 12.53 -14.73
CA TYR A 102 -14.24 11.32 -13.87
C TYR A 102 -13.42 11.52 -12.59
N THR A 103 -13.76 10.77 -11.58
CA THR A 103 -12.96 10.56 -10.36
C THR A 103 -12.77 9.06 -10.16
N LEU A 104 -11.50 8.63 -10.13
CA LEU A 104 -11.08 7.27 -9.80
C LEU A 104 -10.83 7.17 -8.30
N THR A 105 -11.23 6.07 -7.70
CA THR A 105 -11.01 5.76 -6.28
C THR A 105 -10.36 4.38 -6.16
N ALA A 106 -9.21 4.32 -5.51
CA ALA A 106 -8.59 3.08 -5.05
C ALA A 106 -8.99 2.87 -3.59
N THR A 107 -9.90 1.95 -3.36
CA THR A 107 -10.38 1.58 -2.01
C THR A 107 -9.45 0.55 -1.42
N GLN A 108 -8.79 0.87 -0.32
CA GLN A 108 -7.81 0.02 0.32
C GLN A 108 -8.46 -1.13 1.10
N LEU A 109 -7.77 -2.29 1.16
CA LEU A 109 -8.21 -3.51 1.83
C LEU A 109 -7.35 -3.89 3.05
N PHE A 110 -6.33 -3.08 3.39
CA PHE A 110 -5.29 -3.42 4.38
C PHE A 110 -5.27 -2.53 5.64
N ASN A 111 -6.33 -1.75 5.87
CA ASN A 111 -6.53 -0.90 7.06
C ASN A 111 -5.43 0.17 7.27
N ASP A 112 -5.25 1.05 6.30
CA ASP A 112 -4.47 2.28 6.42
C ASP A 112 -5.38 3.43 6.87
N ALA A 113 -5.54 3.62 8.17
CA ALA A 113 -6.40 4.67 8.72
C ALA A 113 -5.86 6.09 8.45
N ASP A 114 -4.55 6.24 8.28
CA ASP A 114 -3.90 7.53 8.10
C ASP A 114 -4.20 8.14 6.74
N CYS A 115 -4.06 7.36 5.67
CA CYS A 115 -4.31 7.81 4.29
C CYS A 115 -5.67 7.37 3.76
N GLY A 116 -6.16 6.20 4.17
CA GLY A 116 -7.43 5.66 3.70
C GLY A 116 -7.42 5.33 2.21
N ASN A 117 -8.54 5.59 1.54
CA ASN A 117 -8.67 5.43 0.11
C ASN A 117 -7.98 6.58 -0.63
N LEU A 118 -7.37 6.28 -1.78
CA LEU A 118 -6.74 7.28 -2.64
C LEU A 118 -7.67 7.62 -3.81
N THR A 119 -7.66 8.88 -4.25
CA THR A 119 -8.47 9.33 -5.39
C THR A 119 -7.63 10.14 -6.38
N LEU A 120 -7.96 10.02 -7.67
CA LEU A 120 -7.37 10.77 -8.76
C LEU A 120 -8.47 11.16 -9.76
N ASN A 121 -8.58 12.43 -10.09
CA ASN A 121 -9.57 12.88 -11.07
C ASN A 121 -8.97 13.18 -12.44
N ALA A 122 -9.83 13.49 -13.43
CA ALA A 122 -9.40 13.80 -14.80
C ALA A 122 -8.55 15.06 -14.92
N ARG A 123 -8.55 15.94 -13.93
CA ARG A 123 -7.69 17.13 -13.91
C ARG A 123 -6.29 16.85 -13.32
N GLY A 124 -6.08 15.64 -12.79
CA GLY A 124 -4.85 15.28 -12.07
C GLY A 124 -4.85 15.65 -10.59
N ASP A 125 -5.99 16.11 -10.04
CA ASP A 125 -6.09 16.38 -8.60
C ASP A 125 -6.12 15.06 -7.86
N THR A 126 -5.28 14.96 -6.84
CA THR A 126 -5.17 13.81 -5.96
C THR A 126 -5.93 14.03 -4.66
N GLY A 127 -6.40 12.94 -4.05
CA GLY A 127 -7.10 13.02 -2.77
C GLY A 127 -6.88 11.77 -1.91
N ARG A 128 -7.37 11.86 -0.68
CA ARG A 128 -7.37 10.77 0.30
C ARG A 128 -8.63 10.82 1.17
N SER A 129 -9.05 9.70 1.73
CA SER A 129 -10.19 9.66 2.66
C SER A 129 -9.78 9.63 4.13
N GLY A 130 -8.55 9.24 4.45
CA GLY A 130 -8.02 9.26 5.81
C GLY A 130 -7.67 10.67 6.27
N SER A 131 -7.43 10.85 7.57
CA SER A 131 -7.13 12.15 8.18
C SER A 131 -5.85 12.17 9.03
N GLY A 132 -5.17 11.03 9.14
CA GLY A 132 -4.00 10.91 10.02
C GLY A 132 -2.71 11.53 9.47
N ARG A 133 -2.63 11.75 8.13
CA ARG A 133 -1.44 12.32 7.48
C ARG A 133 -1.80 13.38 6.45
N PRO A 134 -0.91 14.34 6.15
CA PRO A 134 -1.05 15.25 5.02
C PRO A 134 -1.17 14.50 3.68
N LEU A 135 -1.83 15.13 2.70
CA LEU A 135 -2.03 14.55 1.37
C LEU A 135 -0.70 14.17 0.70
N GLU A 136 0.29 15.05 0.82
CA GLU A 136 1.61 14.90 0.20
C GLU A 136 2.37 13.66 0.72
N GLU A 137 2.12 13.26 1.97
CA GLU A 137 2.72 12.05 2.54
C GLU A 137 2.00 10.77 2.09
N CYS A 138 0.74 10.87 1.71
CA CYS A 138 -0.05 9.75 1.19
C CYS A 138 0.20 9.51 -0.30
N TRP A 139 0.73 10.52 -1.02
CA TRP A 139 1.00 10.50 -2.46
C TRP A 139 2.50 10.61 -2.81
N ARG A 140 3.35 10.25 -1.86
CA ARG A 140 4.82 10.28 -2.05
C ARG A 140 5.35 8.91 -2.45
#